data_cfdd2e3ec7a8cc0051db6e9f8f1b516e
#
_entry.id   cfdd2e3ec7a8cc0051db6e9f8f1b516e
#
_cell.length_a   1.000
_cell.length_b   1.000
_cell.length_c   1.000
_cell.angle_alpha   90.00
_cell.angle_beta   90.00
_cell.angle_gamma   90.00
#
_symmetry.space_group_name_H-M   'P 1'
#
loop_
_entity.id
_entity.type
_entity.pdbx_description
1 polymer ?
#
loop_
_entity_poly.entity_id
_entity_poly.type
_entity_poly.pdbx_seq_one_letter_code
_entity_poly.pdbx_strand_id
1 'polypeptide(L)'
;MRFLVDAYDVLYNVEDGIFKKICMQEDELDFEEQYLKLQEELKKGVIQMETKTDHTPFVVKPNASNSLSISSGKNLQNLASATSITKEKLKGKDPKDNNISYIEVIRDYMDRLKQSCKSRVLIIDEINRGNISKIFGELITLLEADKRQGEEHPVTAILPYSKKEFSVPSNVFIIGTMNTTDRSTGRIDYAVRRRFAFFTLEADVDAIDSYYKENTEPGKKANLLFNAVKDYVSENKTEDLEMEELMVGHSYFMAPSAEELRLKFRFEIIPLLKEYEKDGMLLPSDELKTKINEWESLLD
;
A
#
# COMPACT_ATOMS: atom_id res chain seq x y z
N MET A 1 7.94 -17.24 -7.22
CA MET A 1 7.04 -16.11 -7.00
C MET A 1 5.68 -16.47 -7.60
N ARG A 2 4.65 -16.76 -6.77
CA ARG A 2 3.34 -17.24 -7.25
C ARG A 2 2.34 -16.10 -7.13
N PHE A 3 2.33 -15.17 -8.08
CA PHE A 3 1.40 -14.04 -8.08
C PHE A 3 0.00 -14.40 -8.55
N LEU A 4 -0.09 -15.29 -9.53
CA LEU A 4 -1.31 -15.77 -10.14
C LEU A 4 -1.01 -17.17 -10.67
N VAL A 5 -1.17 -18.16 -9.84
CA VAL A 5 -1.13 -19.52 -10.34
C VAL A 5 -2.55 -20.04 -10.32
N ASP A 6 -3.16 -19.92 -11.46
CA ASP A 6 -4.19 -20.84 -11.88
C ASP A 6 -3.43 -21.98 -12.57
N ALA A 7 -2.94 -22.93 -11.80
CA ALA A 7 -2.01 -23.93 -12.28
C ALA A 7 -2.73 -25.06 -13.02
N TYR A 8 -2.09 -25.49 -14.06
CA TYR A 8 -2.32 -26.73 -14.75
C TYR A 8 -2.19 -27.92 -13.82
N ASP A 9 -3.14 -28.81 -13.98
CA ASP A 9 -3.07 -30.24 -13.75
C ASP A 9 -3.69 -30.81 -12.48
N VAL A 10 -4.31 -31.95 -12.66
CA VAL A 10 -5.05 -32.79 -11.70
C VAL A 10 -4.21 -33.24 -10.49
N LEU A 11 -2.93 -32.94 -10.48
CA LEU A 11 -1.96 -33.33 -9.44
C LEU A 11 -1.54 -32.20 -8.49
N TYR A 12 -2.02 -30.96 -8.69
CA TYR A 12 -1.64 -29.83 -7.85
C TYR A 12 -2.85 -29.21 -7.19
N ASN A 13 -2.79 -28.98 -5.87
CA ASN A 13 -3.76 -28.12 -5.19
C ASN A 13 -3.58 -26.69 -5.73
N VAL A 14 -4.61 -26.16 -6.37
CA VAL A 14 -4.64 -24.79 -6.85
C VAL A 14 -4.91 -23.88 -5.65
N GLU A 15 -3.89 -23.17 -5.20
CA GLU A 15 -4.05 -22.13 -4.19
C GLU A 15 -4.10 -20.75 -4.83
N ASP A 16 -4.96 -19.90 -4.30
CA ASP A 16 -5.02 -18.51 -4.72
C ASP A 16 -3.69 -17.79 -4.40
N GLY A 17 -3.15 -17.08 -5.40
CA GLY A 17 -1.95 -16.27 -5.25
C GLY A 17 -2.17 -15.10 -4.29
N ILE A 18 -1.08 -14.53 -3.76
CA ILE A 18 -1.12 -13.44 -2.76
C ILE A 18 -1.97 -12.27 -3.25
N PHE A 19 -1.82 -11.85 -4.51
CA PHE A 19 -2.59 -10.73 -5.06
C PHE A 19 -4.10 -11.01 -5.02
N LYS A 20 -4.52 -12.19 -5.44
CA LYS A 20 -5.93 -12.58 -5.38
C LYS A 20 -6.44 -12.66 -3.93
N LYS A 21 -5.66 -13.25 -3.03
CA LYS A 21 -5.99 -13.30 -1.59
C LYS A 21 -6.22 -11.91 -1.01
N ILE A 22 -5.34 -10.95 -1.31
CA ILE A 22 -5.49 -9.56 -0.86
C ILE A 22 -6.73 -8.89 -1.45
N CYS A 23 -7.01 -9.10 -2.74
CA CYS A 23 -8.19 -8.51 -3.41
C CYS A 23 -9.51 -9.10 -2.90
N MET A 24 -9.55 -10.40 -2.57
CA MET A 24 -10.76 -11.12 -2.18
C MET A 24 -10.93 -11.25 -0.66
N GLN A 25 -9.98 -10.73 0.12
CA GLN A 25 -10.07 -10.78 1.57
C GLN A 25 -11.24 -9.92 2.04
N GLU A 26 -12.20 -10.52 2.73
CA GLU A 26 -13.25 -9.84 3.45
C GLU A 26 -12.74 -9.49 4.85
N ASP A 27 -12.96 -8.25 5.28
CA ASP A 27 -12.71 -7.86 6.67
C ASP A 27 -14.00 -8.09 7.44
N GLU A 28 -13.93 -8.84 8.51
CA GLU A 28 -14.99 -8.83 9.51
C GLU A 28 -14.90 -7.48 10.24
N LEU A 29 -15.82 -6.59 9.90
CA LEU A 29 -15.95 -5.33 10.63
C LEU A 29 -16.55 -5.62 12.00
N ASP A 30 -15.96 -5.03 13.02
CA ASP A 30 -16.59 -5.05 14.33
C ASP A 30 -17.87 -4.18 14.35
N PHE A 31 -18.64 -4.30 15.43
CA PHE A 31 -19.89 -3.55 15.54
C PHE A 31 -19.69 -2.03 15.44
N GLU A 32 -18.60 -1.51 15.98
CA GLU A 32 -18.30 -0.08 16.00
C GLU A 32 -18.01 0.44 14.58
N GLU A 33 -17.22 -0.31 13.83
CA GLU A 33 -16.91 -0.01 12.42
C GLU A 33 -18.17 -0.09 11.54
N GLN A 34 -19.02 -1.12 11.74
CA GLN A 34 -20.29 -1.26 11.03
C GLN A 34 -21.25 -0.10 11.35
N TYR A 35 -21.30 0.32 12.63
CA TYR A 35 -22.15 1.43 13.06
C TYR A 35 -21.68 2.77 12.49
N LEU A 36 -20.38 3.02 12.44
CA LEU A 36 -19.81 4.20 11.81
C LEU A 36 -20.17 4.28 10.31
N LYS A 37 -20.06 3.18 9.59
CA LYS A 37 -20.49 3.13 8.18
C LYS A 37 -21.97 3.41 8.01
N LEU A 38 -22.83 2.83 8.86
CA LEU A 38 -24.26 3.14 8.85
C LEU A 38 -24.50 4.65 9.03
N GLN A 39 -23.76 5.29 9.94
CA GLN A 39 -23.85 6.74 10.16
C GLN A 39 -23.38 7.53 8.92
N GLU A 40 -22.36 7.09 8.21
CA GLU A 40 -21.89 7.72 6.97
C GLU A 40 -22.93 7.61 5.85
N GLU A 41 -23.54 6.45 5.68
CA GLU A 41 -24.65 6.28 4.72
C GLU A 41 -25.85 7.17 5.08
N LEU A 42 -26.19 7.27 6.34
CA LEU A 42 -27.28 8.14 6.82
C LEU A 42 -27.00 9.64 6.64
N LYS A 43 -25.73 10.06 6.56
CA LYS A 43 -25.37 11.46 6.19
C LYS A 43 -25.69 11.77 4.73
N LYS A 44 -25.67 10.76 3.85
CA LYS A 44 -26.01 10.89 2.43
C LYS A 44 -27.53 10.97 2.20
N GLY A 45 -28.31 10.42 3.13
CA GLY A 45 -29.77 10.42 3.04
C GLY A 45 -30.41 9.45 4.03
N VAL A 46 -31.73 9.31 3.92
CA VAL A 46 -32.50 8.36 4.72
C VAL A 46 -32.43 6.96 4.11
N ILE A 47 -32.38 5.94 4.95
CA ILE A 47 -32.35 4.54 4.50
C ILE A 47 -33.76 3.96 4.66
N GLN A 48 -34.29 3.37 3.59
CA GLN A 48 -35.60 2.74 3.57
C GLN A 48 -35.44 1.22 3.69
N MET A 49 -36.24 0.62 4.57
CA MET A 49 -36.18 -0.81 4.86
C MET A 49 -37.60 -1.35 5.11
N GLU A 50 -37.70 -2.70 5.20
CA GLU A 50 -38.94 -3.41 5.56
C GLU A 50 -38.64 -4.46 6.63
N THR A 51 -39.55 -4.64 7.56
CA THR A 51 -39.46 -5.71 8.56
C THR A 51 -39.57 -7.09 7.90
N LYS A 52 -38.96 -8.12 8.49
CA LYS A 52 -38.93 -9.48 7.91
C LYS A 52 -40.25 -10.22 7.98
N THR A 53 -41.04 -9.95 9.03
CA THR A 53 -42.20 -10.74 9.41
C THR A 53 -43.48 -10.26 8.71
N ASP A 54 -43.74 -8.97 8.77
CA ASP A 54 -45.00 -8.36 8.31
C ASP A 54 -44.78 -7.35 7.15
N HIS A 55 -43.56 -7.28 6.64
CA HIS A 55 -43.15 -6.37 5.55
C HIS A 55 -43.55 -4.91 5.79
N THR A 56 -43.59 -4.50 7.05
CA THR A 56 -43.89 -3.12 7.42
C THR A 56 -42.74 -2.19 6.96
N PRO A 57 -43.01 -1.22 6.07
CA PRO A 57 -41.96 -0.31 5.62
C PRO A 57 -41.60 0.69 6.72
N PHE A 58 -40.31 0.96 6.83
CA PHE A 58 -39.78 1.96 7.75
C PHE A 58 -38.59 2.71 7.19
N VAL A 59 -38.34 3.87 7.79
CA VAL A 59 -37.24 4.75 7.41
C VAL A 59 -36.33 4.95 8.61
N VAL A 60 -35.04 4.81 8.39
CA VAL A 60 -33.98 5.06 9.37
C VAL A 60 -33.37 6.44 9.11
N LYS A 61 -33.26 7.25 10.17
CA LYS A 61 -32.64 8.57 10.16
C LYS A 61 -31.62 8.69 11.30
N PRO A 62 -30.55 9.49 11.14
CA PRO A 62 -29.66 9.79 12.25
C PRO A 62 -30.40 10.65 13.28
N ASN A 63 -30.05 10.48 14.56
CA ASN A 63 -30.56 11.30 15.66
C ASN A 63 -29.38 11.93 16.43
N ALA A 64 -29.61 13.10 17.01
CA ALA A 64 -28.58 13.90 17.66
C ALA A 64 -27.89 13.23 18.89
N SER A 65 -28.49 12.20 19.47
CA SER A 65 -28.00 11.49 20.68
C SER A 65 -27.33 10.16 20.39
N ASN A 66 -26.60 10.02 19.28
CA ASN A 66 -25.94 8.76 18.87
C ASN A 66 -26.92 7.56 18.84
N SER A 67 -28.14 7.83 18.43
CA SER A 67 -29.22 6.86 18.25
C SER A 67 -29.80 6.96 16.83
N LEU A 68 -30.61 5.98 16.47
CA LEU A 68 -31.33 5.96 15.21
C LEU A 68 -32.80 6.32 15.44
N SER A 69 -33.35 7.22 14.64
CA SER A 69 -34.77 7.49 14.60
C SER A 69 -35.42 6.60 13.53
N ILE A 70 -36.42 5.83 13.95
CA ILE A 70 -37.17 4.92 13.07
C ILE A 70 -38.56 5.47 12.89
N SER A 71 -38.98 5.66 11.67
CA SER A 71 -40.36 6.02 11.35
C SER A 71 -40.97 4.91 10.50
N SER A 72 -42.09 4.34 10.96
CA SER A 72 -42.77 3.24 10.27
C SER A 72 -44.24 3.55 10.02
N GLY A 73 -44.87 2.88 9.06
CA GLY A 73 -46.26 3.10 8.69
C GLY A 73 -46.75 2.10 7.65
N LYS A 74 -48.01 2.23 7.23
CA LYS A 74 -48.62 1.35 6.22
C LYS A 74 -47.89 1.41 4.86
N ASN A 75 -47.31 2.55 4.55
CA ASN A 75 -46.45 2.76 3.38
C ASN A 75 -45.46 3.91 3.65
N LEU A 76 -44.47 4.09 2.80
CA LEU A 76 -43.44 5.11 2.95
C LEU A 76 -43.94 6.55 2.89
N GLN A 77 -45.16 6.78 2.37
CA GLN A 77 -45.78 8.11 2.31
C GLN A 77 -46.53 8.46 3.61
N ASN A 78 -46.99 7.45 4.37
CA ASN A 78 -47.78 7.59 5.60
C ASN A 78 -47.05 6.95 6.79
N LEU A 79 -45.95 7.54 7.17
CA LEU A 79 -45.17 7.13 8.36
C LEU A 79 -45.79 7.77 9.61
N ALA A 80 -46.47 7.00 10.41
CA ALA A 80 -47.25 7.47 11.55
C ALA A 80 -46.61 7.17 12.92
N SER A 81 -45.74 6.16 13.01
CA SER A 81 -45.06 5.74 14.25
C SER A 81 -43.61 6.16 14.21
N ALA A 82 -43.13 6.75 15.29
CA ALA A 82 -41.71 7.09 15.45
C ALA A 82 -41.17 6.44 16.73
N THR A 83 -40.04 5.78 16.63
CA THR A 83 -39.31 5.21 17.76
C THR A 83 -37.81 5.52 17.65
N SER A 84 -37.10 5.40 18.75
CA SER A 84 -35.63 5.60 18.76
C SER A 84 -34.94 4.32 19.22
N ILE A 85 -33.91 3.94 18.50
CA ILE A 85 -33.07 2.78 18.83
C ILE A 85 -31.67 3.29 19.18
N THR A 86 -31.24 3.04 20.43
CA THR A 86 -29.90 3.41 20.86
C THR A 86 -28.86 2.42 20.29
N LYS A 87 -27.61 2.86 20.24
CA LYS A 87 -26.49 2.03 19.81
C LYS A 87 -26.36 0.76 20.66
N GLU A 88 -26.57 0.84 21.98
CA GLU A 88 -26.51 -0.28 22.90
C GLU A 88 -27.59 -1.33 22.60
N LYS A 89 -28.83 -0.90 22.33
CA LYS A 89 -29.91 -1.81 21.93
C LYS A 89 -29.59 -2.50 20.59
N LEU A 90 -29.05 -1.74 19.65
CA LEU A 90 -28.66 -2.30 18.38
C LEU A 90 -27.52 -3.32 18.53
N LYS A 91 -26.58 -3.09 19.45
CA LYS A 91 -25.48 -4.01 19.79
C LYS A 91 -25.99 -5.26 20.51
N GLY A 92 -26.87 -5.09 21.48
CA GLY A 92 -27.29 -6.15 22.39
C GLY A 92 -28.22 -7.20 21.78
N LYS A 93 -29.00 -6.87 20.74
CA LYS A 93 -30.01 -7.75 20.11
C LYS A 93 -30.92 -8.46 21.12
N ASP A 94 -31.46 -7.76 22.11
CA ASP A 94 -32.35 -8.36 23.08
C ASP A 94 -33.65 -8.87 22.40
N PRO A 95 -33.93 -10.19 22.42
CA PRO A 95 -35.11 -10.75 21.78
C PRO A 95 -36.45 -10.26 22.38
N LYS A 96 -36.41 -9.66 23.57
CA LYS A 96 -37.58 -9.11 24.25
C LYS A 96 -37.78 -7.62 23.99
N ASP A 97 -36.87 -6.97 23.26
CA ASP A 97 -37.05 -5.55 22.90
C ASP A 97 -38.23 -5.38 21.92
N ASN A 98 -39.12 -4.46 22.24
CA ASN A 98 -40.29 -4.14 21.40
C ASN A 98 -39.89 -3.70 19.97
N ASN A 99 -38.64 -3.32 19.75
CA ASN A 99 -38.11 -2.90 18.44
C ASN A 99 -37.27 -3.99 17.76
N ILE A 100 -37.32 -5.24 18.24
CA ILE A 100 -36.43 -6.32 17.74
C ILE A 100 -36.55 -6.51 16.24
N SER A 101 -37.77 -6.38 15.65
CA SER A 101 -37.99 -6.52 14.20
C SER A 101 -37.23 -5.48 13.38
N TYR A 102 -37.09 -4.24 13.87
CA TYR A 102 -36.28 -3.19 13.24
C TYR A 102 -34.80 -3.43 13.49
N ILE A 103 -34.43 -3.80 14.72
CA ILE A 103 -33.04 -4.09 15.09
C ILE A 103 -32.44 -5.19 14.21
N GLU A 104 -33.17 -6.27 13.98
CA GLU A 104 -32.72 -7.38 13.11
C GLU A 104 -32.45 -6.92 11.67
N VAL A 105 -33.34 -6.16 11.09
CA VAL A 105 -33.20 -5.69 9.71
C VAL A 105 -32.04 -4.68 9.59
N ILE A 106 -31.90 -3.78 10.55
CA ILE A 106 -30.79 -2.81 10.57
C ILE A 106 -29.46 -3.55 10.76
N ARG A 107 -29.40 -4.56 11.61
CA ARG A 107 -28.18 -5.38 11.78
C ARG A 107 -27.81 -6.16 10.52
N ASP A 108 -28.80 -6.77 9.85
CA ASP A 108 -28.55 -7.43 8.57
C ASP A 108 -28.08 -6.44 7.50
N TYR A 109 -28.57 -5.21 7.52
CA TYR A 109 -28.07 -4.15 6.64
C TYR A 109 -26.62 -3.79 6.98
N MET A 110 -26.31 -3.59 8.28
CA MET A 110 -24.95 -3.33 8.74
C MET A 110 -24.00 -4.48 8.38
N ASP A 111 -24.46 -5.73 8.49
CA ASP A 111 -23.69 -6.90 8.10
C ASP A 111 -23.43 -6.96 6.57
N ARG A 112 -24.31 -6.39 5.75
CA ARG A 112 -24.08 -6.23 4.30
C ARG A 112 -23.14 -5.07 3.94
N LEU A 113 -22.99 -4.09 4.84
CA LEU A 113 -22.01 -3.01 4.69
C LEU A 113 -20.56 -3.50 4.87
N LYS A 114 -20.33 -4.80 4.87
CA LYS A 114 -19.04 -5.49 5.03
C LYS A 114 -17.98 -5.18 3.98
N GLN A 115 -18.23 -4.27 3.05
CA GLN A 115 -17.18 -3.88 2.13
C GLN A 115 -16.00 -3.33 2.94
N SER A 116 -14.91 -4.05 2.83
CA SER A 116 -13.65 -3.73 3.48
C SER A 116 -13.31 -2.25 3.29
N CYS A 117 -13.27 -1.51 4.40
CA CYS A 117 -12.76 -0.14 4.42
C CYS A 117 -11.29 -0.08 4.74
N LYS A 118 -10.69 -1.19 5.17
CA LYS A 118 -9.27 -1.22 5.51
C LYS A 118 -8.44 -1.19 4.25
N SER A 119 -7.59 -0.18 4.14
CA SER A 119 -6.60 -0.12 3.07
C SER A 119 -5.64 -1.30 3.19
N ARG A 120 -5.40 -1.99 2.09
CA ARG A 120 -4.44 -3.09 1.98
C ARG A 120 -3.32 -2.68 1.05
N VAL A 121 -2.11 -3.02 1.44
CA VAL A 121 -0.93 -2.68 0.64
C VAL A 121 -0.22 -3.97 0.24
N LEU A 122 -0.05 -4.16 -1.06
CA LEU A 122 0.83 -5.17 -1.62
C LEU A 122 2.17 -4.52 -1.92
N ILE A 123 3.22 -4.96 -1.23
CA ILE A 123 4.59 -4.52 -1.51
C ILE A 123 5.24 -5.55 -2.43
N ILE A 124 5.75 -5.08 -3.55
CA ILE A 124 6.51 -5.90 -4.53
C ILE A 124 7.93 -5.36 -4.55
N ASP A 125 8.81 -6.06 -3.86
CA ASP A 125 10.22 -5.71 -3.84
C ASP A 125 10.90 -6.08 -5.16
N GLU A 126 11.75 -5.20 -5.67
CA GLU A 126 12.45 -5.35 -6.95
C GLU A 126 11.51 -5.70 -8.13
N ILE A 127 10.45 -4.92 -8.28
CA ILE A 127 9.40 -5.16 -9.29
C ILE A 127 9.95 -5.27 -10.72
N ASN A 128 11.06 -4.62 -11.02
CA ASN A 128 11.72 -4.64 -12.33
C ASN A 128 12.55 -5.91 -12.61
N ARG A 129 12.77 -6.80 -11.62
CA ARG A 129 13.41 -8.12 -11.87
C ARG A 129 12.49 -9.11 -12.57
N GLY A 130 11.20 -8.84 -12.61
CA GLY A 130 10.22 -9.64 -13.34
C GLY A 130 9.66 -8.92 -14.55
N ASN A 131 9.20 -9.66 -15.56
CA ASN A 131 8.43 -9.06 -16.65
C ASN A 131 7.00 -8.82 -16.17
N ILE A 132 6.74 -7.62 -15.64
CA ILE A 132 5.49 -7.23 -15.00
C ILE A 132 4.30 -7.37 -15.96
N SER A 133 4.45 -6.96 -17.20
CA SER A 133 3.39 -7.10 -18.20
C SER A 133 3.02 -8.56 -18.47
N LYS A 134 3.99 -9.47 -18.45
CA LYS A 134 3.69 -10.91 -18.56
C LYS A 134 3.11 -11.49 -17.28
N ILE A 135 3.51 -10.99 -16.11
CA ILE A 135 3.02 -11.48 -14.81
C ILE A 135 1.56 -11.09 -14.61
N PHE A 136 1.20 -9.84 -14.86
CA PHE A 136 -0.18 -9.37 -14.75
C PHE A 136 -1.03 -9.71 -15.98
N GLY A 137 -0.41 -9.81 -17.17
CA GLY A 137 -1.13 -10.07 -18.40
C GLY A 137 -2.28 -9.08 -18.61
N GLU A 138 -3.46 -9.59 -18.89
CA GLU A 138 -4.67 -8.78 -19.07
C GLU A 138 -5.15 -8.09 -17.79
N LEU A 139 -4.73 -8.57 -16.61
CA LEU A 139 -5.08 -7.96 -15.33
C LEU A 139 -4.39 -6.61 -15.11
N ILE A 140 -3.41 -6.27 -15.94
CA ILE A 140 -2.70 -4.98 -15.85
C ILE A 140 -3.66 -3.79 -15.98
N THR A 141 -4.76 -3.94 -16.71
CA THR A 141 -5.79 -2.90 -16.85
C THR A 141 -6.55 -2.65 -15.53
N LEU A 142 -6.71 -3.69 -14.71
CA LEU A 142 -7.38 -3.59 -13.41
C LEU A 142 -6.55 -2.81 -12.36
N LEU A 143 -5.28 -2.53 -12.66
CA LEU A 143 -4.42 -1.72 -11.78
C LEU A 143 -4.73 -0.23 -11.88
N GLU A 144 -5.37 0.23 -12.95
CA GLU A 144 -5.79 1.62 -13.13
C GLU A 144 -6.82 2.01 -12.07
N ALA A 145 -6.66 3.20 -11.48
CA ALA A 145 -7.48 3.62 -10.34
C ALA A 145 -8.98 3.65 -10.68
N ASP A 146 -9.34 4.19 -11.84
CA ASP A 146 -10.73 4.33 -12.31
C ASP A 146 -11.38 3.00 -12.73
N LYS A 147 -10.58 1.93 -12.93
CA LYS A 147 -11.05 0.59 -13.35
C LYS A 147 -11.31 -0.35 -12.17
N ARG A 148 -11.03 0.09 -10.96
CA ARG A 148 -11.19 -0.72 -9.76
C ARG A 148 -12.63 -0.83 -9.33
N GLN A 149 -12.94 -1.88 -8.58
CA GLN A 149 -14.29 -2.10 -8.04
C GLN A 149 -14.65 -0.95 -7.07
N GLY A 150 -15.79 -0.33 -7.30
CA GLY A 150 -16.27 0.81 -6.51
C GLY A 150 -15.90 2.18 -7.09
N GLU A 151 -15.12 2.23 -8.17
CA GLU A 151 -14.73 3.46 -8.87
C GLU A 151 -15.67 3.78 -10.06
N GLU A 152 -15.38 4.83 -10.81
CA GLU A 152 -16.27 5.38 -11.84
C GLU A 152 -16.49 4.43 -13.03
N HIS A 153 -15.46 3.70 -13.45
CA HIS A 153 -15.48 2.81 -14.60
C HIS A 153 -14.98 1.39 -14.25
N PRO A 154 -15.66 0.66 -13.36
CA PRO A 154 -15.16 -0.61 -12.87
C PRO A 154 -15.08 -1.65 -13.99
N VAL A 155 -13.98 -2.39 -14.04
CA VAL A 155 -13.74 -3.46 -15.01
C VAL A 155 -13.55 -4.78 -14.26
N THR A 156 -14.12 -5.84 -14.83
CA THR A 156 -13.92 -7.22 -14.37
C THR A 156 -13.24 -8.01 -15.48
N ALA A 157 -12.20 -8.75 -15.16
CA ALA A 157 -11.52 -9.67 -16.06
C ALA A 157 -11.91 -11.12 -15.74
N ILE A 158 -11.92 -11.97 -16.77
CA ILE A 158 -12.11 -13.40 -16.59
C ILE A 158 -10.74 -14.07 -16.51
N LEU A 159 -10.43 -14.70 -15.39
CA LEU A 159 -9.16 -15.41 -15.21
C LEU A 159 -9.02 -16.55 -16.24
N PRO A 160 -7.88 -16.65 -16.95
CA PRO A 160 -7.75 -17.53 -18.12
C PRO A 160 -7.91 -19.01 -17.79
N TYR A 161 -7.52 -19.46 -16.60
CA TYR A 161 -7.56 -20.85 -16.19
C TYR A 161 -8.83 -21.20 -15.39
N SER A 162 -9.12 -20.50 -14.32
CA SER A 162 -10.31 -20.79 -13.49
C SER A 162 -11.62 -20.37 -14.11
N LYS A 163 -11.57 -19.53 -15.16
CA LYS A 163 -12.75 -18.91 -15.79
C LYS A 163 -13.64 -18.13 -14.82
N LYS A 164 -13.09 -17.77 -13.66
CA LYS A 164 -13.77 -16.94 -12.66
C LYS A 164 -13.57 -15.47 -12.96
N GLU A 165 -14.57 -14.69 -12.64
CA GLU A 165 -14.47 -13.22 -12.65
C GLU A 165 -13.53 -12.73 -11.56
N PHE A 166 -12.77 -11.72 -11.89
CA PHE A 166 -11.81 -11.08 -10.98
C PHE A 166 -11.81 -9.57 -11.19
N SER A 167 -11.84 -8.83 -10.10
CA SER A 167 -11.70 -7.38 -10.07
C SER A 167 -10.77 -6.99 -8.94
N VAL A 168 -10.18 -5.80 -9.03
CA VAL A 168 -9.32 -5.22 -7.98
C VAL A 168 -10.13 -4.20 -7.21
N PRO A 169 -10.31 -4.34 -5.88
CA PRO A 169 -11.00 -3.36 -5.06
C PRO A 169 -10.22 -2.05 -4.96
N SER A 170 -10.93 -0.93 -4.80
CA SER A 170 -10.33 0.41 -4.68
C SER A 170 -9.45 0.60 -3.45
N ASN A 171 -9.66 -0.20 -2.39
CA ASN A 171 -8.88 -0.16 -1.15
C ASN A 171 -7.57 -0.98 -1.20
N VAL A 172 -7.20 -1.56 -2.34
CA VAL A 172 -5.94 -2.29 -2.53
C VAL A 172 -4.92 -1.37 -3.20
N PHE A 173 -3.81 -1.12 -2.53
CA PHE A 173 -2.69 -0.33 -3.02
C PHE A 173 -1.51 -1.23 -3.36
N ILE A 174 -0.74 -0.86 -4.37
CA ILE A 174 0.45 -1.60 -4.78
C ILE A 174 1.63 -0.64 -4.71
N ILE A 175 2.66 -1.03 -3.97
CA ILE A 175 3.94 -0.32 -3.89
C ILE A 175 5.00 -1.24 -4.48
N GLY A 176 5.68 -0.79 -5.52
CA GLY A 176 6.82 -1.50 -6.10
C GLY A 176 8.12 -0.78 -5.76
N THR A 177 9.13 -1.49 -5.28
CA THR A 177 10.48 -0.97 -5.19
C THR A 177 11.29 -1.42 -6.41
N MET A 178 12.25 -0.62 -6.82
CA MET A 178 13.16 -0.99 -7.90
C MET A 178 14.50 -0.28 -7.75
N ASN A 179 15.57 -0.97 -8.14
CA ASN A 179 16.86 -0.37 -8.36
C ASN A 179 17.00 0.01 -9.84
N THR A 180 17.16 1.30 -10.11
CA THR A 180 17.34 1.82 -11.49
C THR A 180 18.77 1.65 -11.99
N THR A 181 19.73 1.61 -11.08
CA THR A 181 21.17 1.47 -11.37
C THR A 181 21.56 0.06 -11.83
N ASP A 182 20.78 -0.96 -11.44
CA ASP A 182 21.05 -2.35 -11.83
C ASP A 182 20.70 -2.56 -13.31
N ARG A 183 21.69 -2.45 -14.18
CA ARG A 183 21.57 -2.65 -15.64
C ARG A 183 21.19 -4.08 -16.04
N SER A 184 21.29 -5.04 -15.11
CA SER A 184 20.88 -6.43 -15.33
C SER A 184 19.38 -6.62 -15.24
N THR A 185 18.66 -5.65 -14.68
CA THR A 185 17.20 -5.69 -14.54
C THR A 185 16.49 -5.16 -15.77
N GLY A 186 15.30 -5.71 -16.06
CA GLY A 186 14.49 -5.29 -17.18
C GLY A 186 13.96 -3.86 -17.04
N ARG A 187 13.89 -3.13 -18.16
CA ARG A 187 13.19 -1.84 -18.18
C ARG A 187 11.69 -2.07 -17.99
N ILE A 188 11.08 -1.25 -17.15
CA ILE A 188 9.63 -1.23 -17.01
C ILE A 188 9.03 -0.71 -18.32
N ASP A 189 8.13 -1.50 -18.90
CA ASP A 189 7.48 -1.13 -20.15
C ASP A 189 6.45 0.02 -19.97
N TYR A 190 6.06 0.62 -21.10
CA TYR A 190 5.11 1.74 -21.08
C TYR A 190 3.72 1.37 -20.56
N ALA A 191 3.31 0.11 -20.65
CA ALA A 191 2.01 -0.33 -20.17
C ALA A 191 1.95 -0.31 -18.63
N VAL A 192 3.02 -0.73 -17.98
CA VAL A 192 3.19 -0.62 -16.53
C VAL A 192 3.38 0.84 -16.13
N ARG A 193 4.25 1.55 -16.86
CA ARG A 193 4.62 2.94 -16.52
C ARG A 193 3.44 3.88 -16.43
N ARG A 194 2.42 3.70 -17.26
CA ARG A 194 1.21 4.53 -17.26
C ARG A 194 0.28 4.27 -16.06
N ARG A 195 0.47 3.17 -15.34
CA ARG A 195 -0.42 2.73 -14.27
C ARG A 195 0.13 2.95 -12.87
N PHE A 196 1.39 3.37 -12.79
CA PHE A 196 2.06 3.66 -11.53
C PHE A 196 2.54 5.11 -11.49
N ALA A 197 2.45 5.72 -10.33
CA ALA A 197 3.21 6.93 -10.03
C ALA A 197 4.63 6.53 -9.68
N PHE A 198 5.61 7.21 -10.27
CA PHE A 198 7.03 6.96 -10.02
C PHE A 198 7.55 8.03 -9.08
N PHE A 199 8.21 7.59 -8.04
CA PHE A 199 8.85 8.45 -7.07
C PHE A 199 10.29 7.99 -6.89
N THR A 200 11.24 8.88 -7.13
CA THR A 200 12.68 8.62 -6.91
C THR A 200 13.00 8.91 -5.45
N LEU A 201 13.57 7.93 -4.76
CA LEU A 201 14.09 8.09 -3.42
C LEU A 201 15.57 8.45 -3.52
N GLU A 202 15.85 9.73 -3.43
CA GLU A 202 17.20 10.26 -3.48
C GLU A 202 17.97 9.99 -2.18
N ALA A 203 19.30 9.91 -2.30
CA ALA A 203 20.16 9.85 -1.14
C ALA A 203 20.17 11.22 -0.44
N ASP A 204 19.78 11.23 0.84
CA ASP A 204 19.52 12.45 1.60
C ASP A 204 20.31 12.47 2.91
N VAL A 205 20.99 13.59 3.16
CA VAL A 205 21.74 13.85 4.39
C VAL A 205 20.81 14.04 5.60
N ASP A 206 19.62 14.61 5.39
CA ASP A 206 18.65 14.82 6.46
C ASP A 206 18.14 13.48 7.03
N ALA A 207 18.11 12.43 6.20
CA ALA A 207 17.81 11.09 6.67
C ALA A 207 18.90 10.53 7.59
N ILE A 208 20.18 10.84 7.31
CA ILE A 208 21.31 10.48 8.18
C ILE A 208 21.22 11.23 9.51
N ASP A 209 20.95 12.55 9.48
CA ASP A 209 20.78 13.36 10.67
C ASP A 209 19.62 12.86 11.55
N SER A 210 18.51 12.50 10.93
CA SER A 210 17.36 11.93 11.63
C SER A 210 17.68 10.60 12.31
N TYR A 211 18.49 9.75 11.68
CA TYR A 211 18.92 8.48 12.24
C TYR A 211 19.79 8.66 13.49
N TYR A 212 20.76 9.57 13.43
CA TYR A 212 21.72 9.81 14.52
C TYR A 212 21.22 10.78 15.60
N LYS A 213 20.00 11.34 15.49
CA LYS A 213 19.40 12.29 16.45
C LYS A 213 20.30 13.47 16.76
N GLU A 214 20.67 14.22 15.75
CA GLU A 214 21.49 15.43 15.75
C GLU A 214 22.72 15.45 16.70
N ASN A 215 23.86 15.84 16.16
CA ASN A 215 25.12 16.11 16.89
C ASN A 215 25.85 14.97 17.62
N THR A 216 25.56 13.71 17.30
CA THR A 216 26.39 12.61 17.78
C THR A 216 27.71 12.53 16.99
N GLU A 217 28.81 12.07 17.62
CA GLU A 217 30.10 11.89 16.92
C GLU A 217 29.98 10.93 15.71
N PRO A 218 29.29 9.77 15.79
CA PRO A 218 29.08 8.94 14.62
C PRO A 218 28.29 9.63 13.52
N GLY A 219 27.30 10.45 13.86
CA GLY A 219 26.49 11.21 12.88
C GLY A 219 27.32 12.25 12.13
N LYS A 220 28.18 12.99 12.81
CA LYS A 220 29.10 13.95 12.16
C LYS A 220 30.03 13.26 11.17
N LYS A 221 30.63 12.12 11.58
CA LYS A 221 31.50 11.32 10.72
C LYS A 221 30.73 10.75 9.51
N ALA A 222 29.50 10.27 9.70
CA ALA A 222 28.64 9.81 8.64
C ALA A 222 28.31 10.89 7.60
N ASN A 223 28.00 12.10 8.06
CA ASN A 223 27.71 13.24 7.19
C ASN A 223 28.94 13.70 6.42
N LEU A 224 30.10 13.76 7.08
CA LEU A 224 31.35 14.09 6.42
C LEU A 224 31.70 13.09 5.33
N LEU A 225 31.55 11.80 5.63
CA LEU A 225 31.79 10.74 4.67
C LEU A 225 30.79 10.76 3.52
N PHE A 226 29.49 10.98 3.82
CA PHE A 226 28.44 11.08 2.81
C PHE A 226 28.75 12.21 1.81
N ASN A 227 29.06 13.41 2.31
CA ASN A 227 29.39 14.55 1.47
C ASN A 227 30.66 14.31 0.65
N ALA A 228 31.69 13.75 1.24
CA ALA A 228 32.95 13.43 0.55
C ALA A 228 32.74 12.40 -0.60
N VAL A 229 31.89 11.37 -0.38
CA VAL A 229 31.51 10.42 -1.41
C VAL A 229 30.66 11.09 -2.48
N LYS A 230 29.71 11.94 -2.08
CA LYS A 230 28.85 12.69 -3.00
C LYS A 230 29.66 13.59 -3.93
N ASP A 231 30.61 14.33 -3.39
CA ASP A 231 31.50 15.19 -4.18
C ASP A 231 32.32 14.37 -5.19
N TYR A 232 32.90 13.26 -4.74
CA TYR A 232 33.65 12.36 -5.63
C TYR A 232 32.79 11.78 -6.76
N VAL A 233 31.58 11.30 -6.44
CA VAL A 233 30.66 10.76 -7.46
C VAL A 233 30.26 11.88 -8.45
N SER A 234 29.97 13.07 -7.96
CA SER A 234 29.61 14.23 -8.79
C SER A 234 30.71 14.63 -9.76
N GLU A 235 31.98 14.61 -9.32
CA GLU A 235 33.14 14.98 -10.13
C GLU A 235 33.53 13.91 -11.16
N ASN A 236 33.25 12.64 -10.88
CA ASN A 236 33.71 11.52 -11.68
C ASN A 236 32.60 10.77 -12.41
N LYS A 237 31.34 11.16 -12.31
CA LYS A 237 30.24 10.52 -13.05
C LYS A 237 30.36 10.76 -14.56
N THR A 238 29.90 9.81 -15.36
CA THR A 238 29.78 9.99 -16.80
C THR A 238 28.62 10.94 -17.15
N GLU A 239 28.71 11.62 -18.32
CA GLU A 239 27.74 12.64 -18.73
C GLU A 239 26.31 12.10 -18.95
N ASP A 240 26.19 10.83 -19.28
CA ASP A 240 24.93 10.14 -19.61
C ASP A 240 24.18 9.58 -18.37
N LEU A 241 24.71 9.80 -17.16
CA LEU A 241 24.09 9.36 -15.91
C LEU A 241 23.76 10.55 -15.01
N GLU A 242 22.60 10.48 -14.38
CA GLU A 242 22.21 11.47 -13.39
C GLU A 242 22.77 11.13 -12.00
N MET A 243 22.91 12.16 -11.17
CA MET A 243 23.48 12.00 -9.82
C MET A 243 22.63 11.07 -8.96
N GLU A 244 21.31 11.13 -9.10
CA GLU A 244 20.34 10.33 -8.38
C GLU A 244 20.47 8.83 -8.69
N GLU A 245 21.02 8.49 -9.85
CA GLU A 245 21.25 7.09 -10.26
C GLU A 245 22.52 6.50 -9.66
N LEU A 246 23.50 7.34 -9.32
CA LEU A 246 24.84 6.89 -8.90
C LEU A 246 25.13 7.12 -7.43
N MET A 247 24.44 8.08 -6.78
CA MET A 247 24.73 8.38 -5.38
C MET A 247 24.48 7.17 -4.50
N VAL A 248 25.46 6.85 -3.69
CA VAL A 248 25.37 5.78 -2.68
C VAL A 248 24.26 6.12 -1.70
N GLY A 249 23.32 5.21 -1.51
CA GLY A 249 22.15 5.43 -0.65
C GLY A 249 22.52 5.81 0.77
N HIS A 250 21.76 6.71 1.38
CA HIS A 250 22.02 7.21 2.73
C HIS A 250 22.07 6.11 3.81
N SER A 251 21.40 4.97 3.58
CA SER A 251 21.42 3.81 4.50
C SER A 251 22.81 3.17 4.68
N TYR A 252 23.70 3.32 3.71
CA TYR A 252 25.07 2.86 3.82
C TYR A 252 25.88 3.64 4.86
N PHE A 253 25.47 4.88 5.13
CA PHE A 253 26.12 5.76 6.10
C PHE A 253 25.46 5.71 7.49
N MET A 254 24.39 4.93 7.64
CA MET A 254 23.71 4.73 8.92
C MET A 254 24.25 3.46 9.60
N ALA A 255 24.86 3.62 10.77
CA ALA A 255 25.42 2.53 11.55
C ALA A 255 25.26 2.80 13.06
N PRO A 256 25.05 1.76 13.90
CA PRO A 256 24.88 1.93 15.34
C PRO A 256 26.11 2.50 16.04
N SER A 257 27.31 2.38 15.45
CA SER A 257 28.57 2.86 16.01
C SER A 257 29.52 3.34 14.92
N ALA A 258 30.54 4.13 15.30
CA ALA A 258 31.60 4.57 14.40
C ALA A 258 32.41 3.36 13.83
N GLU A 259 32.59 2.31 14.62
CA GLU A 259 33.29 1.10 14.19
C GLU A 259 32.48 0.37 13.08
N GLU A 260 31.16 0.24 13.25
CA GLU A 260 30.31 -0.35 12.22
C GLU A 260 30.22 0.52 10.97
N LEU A 261 30.22 1.85 11.11
CA LEU A 261 30.30 2.76 9.97
C LEU A 261 31.60 2.54 9.17
N ARG A 262 32.73 2.35 9.87
CA ARG A 262 34.01 2.03 9.24
C ARG A 262 33.97 0.68 8.50
N LEU A 263 33.31 -0.32 9.09
CA LEU A 263 33.13 -1.63 8.43
C LEU A 263 32.25 -1.49 7.16
N LYS A 264 31.14 -0.76 7.24
CA LYS A 264 30.31 -0.47 6.07
C LYS A 264 31.08 0.28 4.98
N PHE A 265 31.84 1.30 5.38
CA PHE A 265 32.69 2.03 4.44
C PHE A 265 33.64 1.09 3.70
N ARG A 266 34.37 0.25 4.44
CA ARG A 266 35.40 -0.64 3.89
C ARG A 266 34.82 -1.78 3.04
N PHE A 267 33.71 -2.37 3.46
CA PHE A 267 33.18 -3.60 2.87
C PHE A 267 31.94 -3.39 1.99
N GLU A 268 31.31 -2.23 2.04
CA GLU A 268 30.12 -1.93 1.25
C GLU A 268 30.34 -0.74 0.32
N ILE A 269 30.73 0.43 0.84
CA ILE A 269 30.86 1.67 0.03
C ILE A 269 32.04 1.60 -0.93
N ILE A 270 33.23 1.24 -0.45
CA ILE A 270 34.43 1.13 -1.31
C ILE A 270 34.25 0.10 -2.43
N PRO A 271 33.76 -1.13 -2.17
CA PRO A 271 33.49 -2.09 -3.23
C PRO A 271 32.49 -1.57 -4.26
N LEU A 272 31.42 -0.91 -3.84
CA LEU A 272 30.41 -0.34 -4.71
C LEU A 272 30.99 0.73 -5.64
N LEU A 273 31.78 1.66 -5.13
CA LEU A 273 32.44 2.69 -5.94
C LEU A 273 33.41 2.06 -6.97
N LYS A 274 34.15 1.02 -6.58
CA LYS A 274 35.02 0.28 -7.51
C LYS A 274 34.23 -0.46 -8.58
N GLU A 275 33.04 -0.95 -8.26
CA GLU A 275 32.14 -1.58 -9.21
C GLU A 275 31.62 -0.53 -10.22
N TYR A 276 31.25 0.65 -9.77
CA TYR A 276 30.84 1.76 -10.62
C TYR A 276 31.95 2.19 -11.60
N GLU A 277 33.20 2.24 -11.17
CA GLU A 277 34.33 2.47 -12.08
C GLU A 277 34.49 1.34 -13.10
N LYS A 278 34.41 0.08 -12.65
CA LYS A 278 34.55 -1.09 -13.50
C LYS A 278 33.45 -1.17 -14.56
N ASP A 279 32.23 -0.78 -14.21
CA ASP A 279 31.07 -0.80 -15.09
C ASP A 279 31.00 0.45 -15.98
N GLY A 280 31.97 1.37 -15.86
CA GLY A 280 32.06 2.60 -16.65
C GLY A 280 30.98 3.62 -16.30
N MET A 281 30.44 3.57 -15.11
CA MET A 281 29.52 4.56 -14.57
C MET A 281 30.24 5.74 -13.93
N LEU A 282 31.40 5.50 -13.35
CA LEU A 282 32.38 6.49 -12.94
C LEU A 282 33.60 6.44 -13.87
N LEU A 283 34.19 7.59 -14.12
CA LEU A 283 35.43 7.68 -14.86
C LEU A 283 36.56 7.02 -14.05
N PRO A 284 37.38 6.13 -14.67
CA PRO A 284 38.49 5.54 -13.98
C PRO A 284 39.45 6.62 -13.45
N SER A 285 39.72 6.63 -12.16
CA SER A 285 40.57 7.63 -11.53
C SER A 285 41.59 6.98 -10.60
N ASP A 286 42.86 7.32 -10.81
CA ASP A 286 43.92 6.97 -9.83
C ASP A 286 43.71 7.66 -8.47
N GLU A 287 42.82 8.66 -8.44
CA GLU A 287 42.50 9.43 -7.25
C GLU A 287 41.63 8.63 -6.26
N LEU A 288 40.82 7.66 -6.70
CA LEU A 288 39.96 6.89 -5.79
C LEU A 288 40.76 6.27 -4.63
N LYS A 289 41.94 5.73 -4.92
CA LYS A 289 42.78 5.14 -3.85
C LYS A 289 43.26 6.19 -2.84
N THR A 290 43.57 7.40 -3.30
CA THR A 290 43.99 8.50 -2.45
C THR A 290 42.80 8.97 -1.60
N LYS A 291 41.63 9.15 -2.22
CA LYS A 291 40.39 9.54 -1.56
C LYS A 291 39.95 8.51 -0.50
N ILE A 292 40.05 7.23 -0.77
CA ILE A 292 39.75 6.19 0.21
C ILE A 292 40.61 6.37 1.48
N ASN A 293 41.91 6.64 1.37
CA ASN A 293 42.76 6.85 2.52
C ASN A 293 42.41 8.15 3.28
N GLU A 294 42.04 9.22 2.57
CA GLU A 294 41.55 10.45 3.17
C GLU A 294 40.25 10.19 3.95
N TRP A 295 39.30 9.46 3.37
CA TRP A 295 38.02 9.16 3.99
C TRP A 295 38.15 8.19 5.18
N GLU A 296 39.09 7.23 5.14
CA GLU A 296 39.41 6.40 6.31
C GLU A 296 39.83 7.28 7.51
N SER A 297 40.62 8.34 7.25
CA SER A 297 41.06 9.24 8.31
C SER A 297 39.93 10.11 8.88
N LEU A 298 38.84 10.34 8.15
CA LEU A 298 37.65 11.01 8.70
C LEU A 298 36.92 10.14 9.73
N LEU A 299 37.11 8.83 9.66
CA LEU A 299 36.44 7.86 10.54
C LEU A 299 37.28 7.53 11.77
N ASP A 300 38.56 7.95 11.81
CA ASP A 300 39.43 7.82 12.98
C ASP A 300 39.05 8.87 14.03
#